data_7828b47350f7816388b0b227f835a315
#
_entry.id   7828b47350f7816388b0b227f835a315
#
_cell.length_a   1.000
_cell.length_b   1.000
_cell.length_c   1.000
_cell.angle_alpha   90.00
_cell.angle_beta   90.00
_cell.angle_gamma   90.00
#
_symmetry.space_group_name_H-M   'P 1'
#
loop_
_entity.id
_entity.type
_entity.pdbx_description
1 polymer ?
#
loop_
_entity_poly.entity_id
_entity_poly.type
_entity_poly.pdbx_seq_one_letter_code
_entity_poly.pdbx_strand_id
1 'polypeptide(L)'
;MDKFRAEQVISDCKLALSRFDDELIADEFRLNLVLCLALLRAVGHCLQNEFRNGDIIFNKKKNDKIFTDFIKKFRDKILKNYSSNVGWEMVSVVGSNTCSIHYIITEGSYKGKDIRDVITEAINWWEQYILELKQEKYTLQPLIDTEETISDLAQPFLY
;
A
#
# COMPACT_ATOMS: atom_id res chain seq x y z
N MET A 1 -22.48 -0.35 -7.81
CA MET A 1 -21.62 0.76 -7.37
C MET A 1 -20.21 0.33 -7.64
N ASP A 2 -19.56 0.94 -8.62
CA ASP A 2 -18.25 0.52 -9.05
C ASP A 2 -17.22 0.80 -7.94
N LYS A 3 -16.42 -0.21 -7.64
CA LYS A 3 -15.39 -0.14 -6.62
C LYS A 3 -14.20 0.65 -7.19
N PHE A 4 -13.70 1.64 -6.47
CA PHE A 4 -12.48 2.33 -6.90
C PHE A 4 -11.30 1.37 -7.02
N ARG A 5 -10.42 1.57 -7.98
CA ARG A 5 -9.17 0.81 -8.09
C ARG A 5 -8.33 0.92 -6.82
N ALA A 6 -8.31 2.10 -6.22
CA ALA A 6 -7.66 2.32 -4.93
C ALA A 6 -8.20 1.38 -3.83
N GLU A 7 -9.51 1.13 -3.77
CA GLU A 7 -10.12 0.18 -2.82
C GLU A 7 -9.74 -1.27 -3.12
N GLN A 8 -9.58 -1.61 -4.41
CA GLN A 8 -9.09 -2.93 -4.79
C GLN A 8 -7.66 -3.14 -4.31
N VAL A 9 -6.78 -2.16 -4.53
CA VAL A 9 -5.38 -2.20 -4.06
C VAL A 9 -5.30 -2.33 -2.54
N ILE A 10 -6.18 -1.64 -1.79
CA ILE A 10 -6.27 -1.79 -0.33
C ILE A 10 -6.70 -3.22 0.05
N SER A 11 -7.67 -3.79 -0.66
CA SER A 11 -8.09 -5.18 -0.43
C SER A 11 -6.95 -6.16 -0.65
N ASP A 12 -6.16 -5.95 -1.70
CA ASP A 12 -4.99 -6.78 -2.01
C ASP A 12 -3.90 -6.60 -0.94
N CYS A 13 -3.71 -5.37 -0.42
CA CYS A 13 -2.79 -5.11 0.68
C CYS A 13 -3.22 -5.83 1.97
N LYS A 14 -4.53 -5.83 2.30
CA LYS A 14 -5.07 -6.59 3.44
C LYS A 14 -4.85 -8.09 3.27
N LEU A 15 -5.02 -8.61 2.05
CA LEU A 15 -4.75 -10.01 1.75
C LEU A 15 -3.25 -10.34 1.91
N ALA A 16 -2.35 -9.46 1.45
CA ALA A 16 -0.91 -9.63 1.66
C ALA A 16 -0.56 -9.59 3.15
N LEU A 17 -1.16 -8.64 3.91
CA LEU A 17 -0.97 -8.54 5.36
C LEU A 17 -1.44 -9.79 6.10
N SER A 18 -2.56 -10.40 5.70
CA SER A 18 -3.09 -11.61 6.34
C SER A 18 -2.17 -12.84 6.18
N ARG A 19 -1.16 -12.75 5.31
CA ARG A 19 -0.14 -13.79 5.14
C ARG A 19 1.07 -13.63 6.07
N PHE A 20 1.10 -12.58 6.91
CA PHE A 20 2.09 -12.43 7.98
C PHE A 20 1.66 -13.25 9.19
N ASP A 21 1.76 -14.56 9.08
CA ASP A 21 1.57 -15.48 10.20
C ASP A 21 2.88 -15.70 10.98
N ASP A 22 2.79 -16.41 12.09
CA ASP A 22 3.93 -16.65 12.97
C ASP A 22 4.89 -17.73 12.44
N GLU A 23 4.56 -18.34 11.28
CA GLU A 23 5.34 -19.43 10.67
C GLU A 23 6.15 -18.97 9.45
N LEU A 24 6.06 -17.69 9.06
CA LEU A 24 6.77 -17.20 7.89
C LEU A 24 8.29 -17.33 8.04
N ILE A 25 8.92 -17.96 7.07
CA ILE A 25 10.37 -17.92 6.91
C ILE A 25 10.83 -16.52 6.46
N ALA A 26 12.08 -16.19 6.75
CA ALA A 26 12.62 -14.84 6.54
C ALA A 26 12.45 -14.30 5.10
N ASP A 27 12.54 -15.18 4.09
CA ASP A 27 12.39 -14.77 2.69
C ASP A 27 10.94 -14.46 2.34
N GLU A 28 9.99 -15.25 2.81
CA GLU A 28 8.56 -15.01 2.62
C GLU A 28 8.10 -13.75 3.35
N PHE A 29 8.59 -13.54 4.58
CA PHE A 29 8.37 -12.31 5.32
C PHE A 29 8.82 -11.10 4.51
N ARG A 30 10.05 -11.12 3.98
CA ARG A 30 10.60 -10.00 3.21
C ARG A 30 9.79 -9.73 1.95
N LEU A 31 9.39 -10.77 1.21
CA LEU A 31 8.57 -10.64 0.00
C LEU A 31 7.20 -10.05 0.31
N ASN A 32 6.53 -10.54 1.36
CA ASN A 32 5.23 -10.01 1.78
C ASN A 32 5.33 -8.56 2.26
N LEU A 33 6.41 -8.20 2.97
CA LEU A 33 6.66 -6.82 3.39
C LEU A 33 6.82 -5.88 2.19
N VAL A 34 7.66 -6.26 1.22
CA VAL A 34 7.85 -5.48 -0.01
C VAL A 34 6.53 -5.33 -0.77
N LEU A 35 5.74 -6.40 -0.86
CA LEU A 35 4.43 -6.37 -1.51
C LEU A 35 3.48 -5.40 -0.80
N CYS A 36 3.33 -5.48 0.52
CA CYS A 36 2.48 -4.55 1.28
C CYS A 36 2.89 -3.09 1.07
N LEU A 37 4.19 -2.79 1.14
CA LEU A 37 4.70 -1.43 0.95
C LEU A 37 4.49 -0.91 -0.48
N ALA A 38 4.63 -1.78 -1.48
CA ALA A 38 4.35 -1.44 -2.88
C ALA A 38 2.87 -1.14 -3.08
N LEU A 39 1.97 -1.97 -2.55
CA LEU A 39 0.52 -1.78 -2.62
C LEU A 39 0.08 -0.51 -1.88
N LEU A 40 0.57 -0.25 -0.67
CA LEU A 40 0.28 0.99 0.05
C LEU A 40 0.67 2.25 -0.75
N ARG A 41 1.76 2.20 -1.50
CA ARG A 41 2.16 3.31 -2.38
C ARG A 41 1.27 3.40 -3.62
N ALA A 42 0.87 2.27 -4.19
CA ALA A 42 0.02 2.19 -5.38
C ALA A 42 -1.36 2.81 -5.16
N VAL A 43 -1.92 2.76 -3.93
CA VAL A 43 -3.17 3.43 -3.58
C VAL A 43 -3.14 4.91 -3.98
N GLY A 44 -2.06 5.63 -3.63
CA GLY A 44 -1.91 7.05 -3.98
C GLY A 44 -1.88 7.29 -5.48
N HIS A 45 -1.22 6.42 -6.25
CA HIS A 45 -1.20 6.51 -7.71
C HIS A 45 -2.56 6.22 -8.34
N CYS A 46 -3.30 5.24 -7.82
CA CYS A 46 -4.67 4.98 -8.26
C CYS A 46 -5.56 6.20 -8.03
N LEU A 47 -5.50 6.82 -6.84
CA LEU A 47 -6.29 8.01 -6.56
C LEU A 47 -5.94 9.20 -7.47
N GLN A 48 -4.66 9.39 -7.80
CA GLN A 48 -4.24 10.43 -8.75
C GLN A 48 -4.84 10.21 -10.15
N ASN A 49 -4.95 8.96 -10.58
CA ASN A 49 -5.45 8.61 -11.92
C ASN A 49 -6.99 8.54 -11.97
N GLU A 50 -7.65 8.21 -10.87
CA GLU A 50 -9.11 8.05 -10.82
C GLU A 50 -9.88 9.37 -10.67
N PHE A 51 -9.22 10.42 -10.18
CA PHE A 51 -9.87 11.70 -9.93
C PHE A 51 -9.32 12.80 -10.83
N ARG A 52 -10.20 13.64 -11.37
CA ARG A 52 -9.85 14.76 -12.26
C ARG A 52 -8.83 15.73 -11.65
N ASN A 53 -8.82 15.85 -10.31
CA ASN A 53 -7.89 16.66 -9.53
C ASN A 53 -6.98 15.80 -8.63
N GLY A 54 -6.61 14.61 -9.10
CA GLY A 54 -5.89 13.61 -8.32
C GLY A 54 -4.60 14.12 -7.69
N ASP A 55 -3.85 14.96 -8.41
CA ASP A 55 -2.62 15.57 -7.87
C ASP A 55 -2.90 16.52 -6.70
N ILE A 56 -3.96 17.32 -6.77
CA ILE A 56 -4.35 18.24 -5.69
C ILE A 56 -4.81 17.43 -4.47
N ILE A 57 -5.60 16.41 -4.71
CA ILE A 57 -6.11 15.50 -3.69
C ILE A 57 -4.96 14.81 -2.97
N PHE A 58 -4.04 14.23 -3.72
CA PHE A 58 -2.87 13.56 -3.17
C PHE A 58 -1.96 14.52 -2.39
N ASN A 59 -1.78 15.74 -2.88
CA ASN A 59 -0.94 16.74 -2.25
C ASN A 59 -1.43 17.18 -0.86
N LYS A 60 -2.74 17.11 -0.58
CA LYS A 60 -3.29 17.41 0.76
C LYS A 60 -2.75 16.46 1.84
N LYS A 61 -2.55 15.20 1.50
CA LYS A 61 -2.19 14.12 2.46
C LYS A 61 -0.71 13.73 2.44
N LYS A 62 0.06 14.17 1.44
CA LYS A 62 1.47 13.76 1.28
C LYS A 62 2.40 14.17 2.43
N ASN A 63 1.98 15.12 3.26
CA ASN A 63 2.76 15.60 4.41
C ASN A 63 2.44 14.85 5.70
N ASP A 64 1.42 13.99 5.71
CA ASP A 64 1.09 13.18 6.88
C ASP A 64 2.25 12.24 7.22
N LYS A 65 2.55 12.09 8.51
CA LYS A 65 3.70 11.31 8.99
C LYS A 65 3.66 9.85 8.50
N ILE A 66 2.48 9.22 8.52
CA ILE A 66 2.32 7.85 8.04
C ILE A 66 2.73 7.72 6.57
N PHE A 67 2.41 8.72 5.75
CA PHE A 67 2.78 8.72 4.34
C PHE A 67 4.27 9.02 4.14
N THR A 68 4.78 10.09 4.76
CA THR A 68 6.16 10.56 4.55
C THR A 68 7.19 9.59 5.11
N ASP A 69 6.99 9.12 6.34
CA ASP A 69 8.00 8.35 7.06
C ASP A 69 7.86 6.85 6.82
N PHE A 70 6.62 6.33 6.67
CA PHE A 70 6.39 4.92 6.46
C PHE A 70 6.19 4.57 4.98
N ILE A 71 5.09 5.01 4.36
CA ILE A 71 4.74 4.61 2.99
C ILE A 71 5.79 5.03 1.97
N LYS A 72 6.46 6.18 2.17
CA LYS A 72 7.50 6.67 1.26
C LYS A 72 8.91 6.31 1.72
N LYS A 73 9.39 6.90 2.82
CA LYS A 73 10.81 6.78 3.23
C LYS A 73 11.19 5.35 3.62
N PHE A 74 10.36 4.67 4.42
CA PHE A 74 10.64 3.31 4.86
C PHE A 74 10.67 2.35 3.67
N ARG A 75 9.67 2.45 2.76
CA ARG A 75 9.67 1.69 1.51
C ARG A 75 10.92 1.95 0.66
N ASP A 76 11.27 3.22 0.45
CA ASP A 76 12.42 3.59 -0.39
C ASP A 76 13.72 3.04 0.21
N LYS A 77 13.85 3.03 1.53
CA LYS A 77 15.00 2.47 2.23
C LYS A 77 15.09 0.94 2.01
N ILE A 78 13.98 0.23 2.15
CA ILE A 78 13.94 -1.22 1.90
C ILE A 78 14.31 -1.54 0.46
N LEU A 79 13.72 -0.84 -0.51
CA LEU A 79 13.96 -1.12 -1.93
C LEU A 79 15.39 -0.78 -2.36
N LYS A 80 15.99 0.29 -1.82
CA LYS A 80 17.36 0.70 -2.16
C LYS A 80 18.42 -0.21 -1.54
N ASN A 81 18.23 -0.58 -0.28
CA ASN A 81 19.22 -1.31 0.48
C ASN A 81 18.97 -2.82 0.49
N TYR A 82 17.80 -3.23 0.04
CA TYR A 82 17.27 -4.61 0.12
C TYR A 82 17.38 -5.19 1.54
N SER A 83 17.21 -4.31 2.54
CA SER A 83 17.29 -4.61 3.97
C SER A 83 15.95 -4.26 4.62
N SER A 84 15.36 -5.18 5.33
CA SER A 84 14.03 -4.96 5.93
C SER A 84 14.02 -3.95 7.07
N ASN A 85 15.16 -3.70 7.73
CA ASN A 85 15.23 -2.93 8.99
C ASN A 85 14.16 -3.37 10.01
N VAL A 86 13.80 -4.64 9.96
CA VAL A 86 12.83 -5.30 10.83
C VAL A 86 13.53 -6.49 11.47
N GLY A 87 13.58 -6.48 12.79
CA GLY A 87 14.00 -7.62 13.60
C GLY A 87 12.78 -8.47 13.96
N TRP A 88 13.00 -9.63 14.51
CA TRP A 88 11.93 -10.44 15.08
C TRP A 88 12.21 -10.73 16.55
N GLU A 89 11.15 -10.78 17.32
CA GLU A 89 11.18 -11.12 18.76
C GLU A 89 10.15 -12.21 19.01
N MET A 90 10.55 -13.20 19.80
CA MET A 90 9.66 -14.26 20.24
C MET A 90 9.12 -13.90 21.62
N VAL A 91 7.81 -13.80 21.74
CA VAL A 91 7.13 -13.51 23.01
C VAL A 91 6.37 -14.74 23.45
N SER A 92 6.74 -15.28 24.62
CA SER A 92 6.02 -16.35 25.27
C SER A 92 5.30 -15.81 26.51
N VAL A 93 4.05 -16.19 26.66
CA VAL A 93 3.27 -15.82 27.86
C VAL A 93 3.56 -16.84 28.95
N VAL A 94 4.07 -16.38 30.10
CA VAL A 94 4.35 -17.24 31.24
C VAL A 94 3.05 -17.92 31.69
N GLY A 95 3.04 -19.26 31.74
CA GLY A 95 1.88 -20.05 32.09
C GLY A 95 0.96 -20.45 30.93
N SER A 96 1.32 -20.12 29.67
CA SER A 96 0.66 -20.63 28.48
C SER A 96 1.68 -21.32 27.58
N ASN A 97 1.22 -22.29 26.77
CA ASN A 97 2.03 -22.93 25.74
C ASN A 97 2.00 -22.12 24.43
N THR A 98 1.56 -20.87 24.47
CA THR A 98 1.48 -20.01 23.27
C THR A 98 2.73 -19.16 23.15
N CYS A 99 3.30 -19.18 21.97
CA CYS A 99 4.41 -18.33 21.57
C CYS A 99 3.98 -17.52 20.34
N SER A 100 4.25 -16.24 20.33
CA SER A 100 4.01 -15.37 19.16
C SER A 100 5.30 -14.72 18.68
N ILE A 101 5.42 -14.58 17.37
CA ILE A 101 6.53 -13.87 16.75
C ILE A 101 6.09 -12.44 16.45
N HIS A 102 6.87 -11.47 16.91
CA HIS A 102 6.70 -10.06 16.64
C HIS A 102 7.79 -9.58 15.70
N TYR A 103 7.41 -8.83 14.68
CA TYR A 103 8.31 -8.27 13.69
C TYR A 103 8.53 -6.79 13.96
N ILE A 104 9.59 -6.46 14.69
CA ILE A 104 9.82 -5.13 15.26
C ILE A 104 10.68 -4.28 14.34
N ILE A 105 10.21 -3.06 14.03
CA ILE A 105 10.97 -2.08 13.28
C ILE A 105 12.16 -1.61 14.11
N THR A 106 13.37 -1.76 13.56
CA THR A 106 14.62 -1.49 14.27
C THR A 106 15.09 -0.04 14.18
N GLU A 107 14.59 0.73 13.20
CA GLU A 107 15.06 2.08 12.92
C GLU A 107 13.94 3.03 12.44
N GLY A 108 14.18 4.34 12.57
CA GLY A 108 13.33 5.40 12.06
C GLY A 108 12.19 5.78 13.01
N SER A 109 11.20 6.51 12.47
CA SER A 109 10.10 7.11 13.25
C SER A 109 9.16 6.09 13.89
N TYR A 110 9.19 4.84 13.43
CA TYR A 110 8.35 3.74 13.89
C TYR A 110 9.15 2.67 14.65
N LYS A 111 10.39 2.97 15.04
CA LYS A 111 11.24 2.05 15.83
C LYS A 111 10.49 1.52 17.06
N GLY A 112 10.58 0.23 17.28
CA GLY A 112 9.97 -0.47 18.41
C GLY A 112 8.51 -0.87 18.20
N LYS A 113 7.88 -0.51 17.06
CA LYS A 113 6.53 -0.98 16.71
C LYS A 113 6.59 -2.27 15.90
N ASP A 114 5.59 -3.12 16.06
CA ASP A 114 5.38 -4.25 15.15
C ASP A 114 5.02 -3.72 13.76
N ILE A 115 5.67 -4.26 12.72
CA ILE A 115 5.46 -3.81 11.34
C ILE A 115 4.03 -4.06 10.86
N ARG A 116 3.37 -5.12 11.35
CA ARG A 116 1.98 -5.45 11.03
C ARG A 116 1.02 -4.38 11.51
N ASP A 117 1.26 -3.84 12.71
CA ASP A 117 0.45 -2.75 13.27
C ASP A 117 0.62 -1.47 12.45
N VAL A 118 1.84 -1.16 12.02
CA VAL A 118 2.11 0.03 11.21
C VAL A 118 1.52 -0.09 9.80
N ILE A 119 1.56 -1.28 9.18
CA ILE A 119 0.87 -1.55 7.91
C ILE A 119 -0.65 -1.38 8.09
N THR A 120 -1.21 -1.90 9.17
CA THR A 120 -2.64 -1.73 9.50
C THR A 120 -3.00 -0.26 9.70
N GLU A 121 -2.19 0.50 10.42
CA GLU A 121 -2.34 1.96 10.58
C GLU A 121 -2.36 2.67 9.21
N ALA A 122 -1.46 2.29 8.30
CA ALA A 122 -1.38 2.85 6.95
C ALA A 122 -2.60 2.49 6.07
N ILE A 123 -3.09 1.26 6.18
CA ILE A 123 -4.32 0.83 5.49
C ILE A 123 -5.51 1.65 5.98
N ASN A 124 -5.69 1.76 7.29
CA ASN A 124 -6.80 2.51 7.90
C ASN A 124 -6.73 4.00 7.52
N TRP A 125 -5.54 4.57 7.46
CA TRP A 125 -5.33 5.94 7.00
C TRP A 125 -5.79 6.15 5.54
N TRP A 126 -5.49 5.22 4.62
CA TRP A 126 -5.97 5.26 3.26
C TRP A 126 -7.48 5.07 3.16
N GLU A 127 -8.06 4.14 3.92
CA GLU A 127 -9.51 3.90 3.93
C GLU A 127 -10.27 5.14 4.40
N GLN A 128 -9.80 5.77 5.48
CA GLN A 128 -10.39 7.01 5.97
C GLN A 128 -10.31 8.12 4.91
N TYR A 129 -9.18 8.25 4.23
CA TYR A 129 -9.03 9.24 3.18
C TYR A 129 -9.96 8.99 1.97
N ILE A 130 -10.15 7.75 1.56
CA ILE A 130 -11.10 7.40 0.50
C ILE A 130 -12.53 7.74 0.93
N LEU A 131 -12.90 7.51 2.19
CA LEU A 131 -14.21 7.89 2.72
C LEU A 131 -14.42 9.41 2.67
N GLU A 132 -13.42 10.20 3.05
CA GLU A 132 -13.44 11.66 2.95
C GLU A 132 -13.66 12.12 1.50
N LEU A 133 -12.94 11.52 0.55
CA LEU A 133 -13.07 11.81 -0.88
C LEU A 133 -14.49 11.52 -1.41
N LYS A 134 -15.08 10.39 -1.00
CA LYS A 134 -16.45 10.04 -1.38
C LYS A 134 -17.46 11.03 -0.83
N GLN A 135 -17.26 11.54 0.37
CA GLN A 135 -18.16 12.53 0.99
C GLN A 135 -18.03 13.90 0.33
N GLU A 136 -16.83 14.31 -0.07
CA GLU A 136 -16.59 15.59 -0.76
C GLU A 136 -17.06 15.59 -2.22
N LYS A 137 -17.66 14.51 -2.73
CA LYS A 137 -18.22 14.37 -4.08
C LYS A 137 -17.21 14.70 -5.20
N TYR A 138 -15.99 14.24 -5.10
CA TYR A 138 -15.05 14.37 -6.22
C TYR A 138 -15.55 13.62 -7.46
N THR A 139 -15.48 14.29 -8.62
CA THR A 139 -15.87 13.69 -9.89
C THR A 139 -14.79 12.72 -10.36
N LEU A 140 -15.15 11.47 -10.58
CA LEU A 140 -14.27 10.50 -11.23
C LEU A 140 -13.91 10.98 -12.64
N GLN A 141 -12.67 10.79 -13.05
CA GLN A 141 -12.31 10.93 -14.46
C GLN A 141 -12.98 9.76 -15.22
N PRO A 142 -13.65 10.05 -16.35
CA PRO A 142 -14.07 8.96 -17.22
C PRO A 142 -12.82 8.18 -17.63
N LEU A 143 -12.88 6.86 -17.51
CA LEU A 143 -11.88 5.98 -18.11
C LEU A 143 -11.87 6.33 -19.59
N ILE A 144 -10.75 6.80 -20.10
CA ILE A 144 -10.54 6.91 -21.55
C ILE A 144 -10.45 5.46 -21.98
N ASP A 145 -11.53 4.95 -22.61
CA ASP A 145 -11.49 3.67 -23.27
C ASP A 145 -10.45 3.79 -24.40
N THR A 146 -9.27 3.26 -24.13
CA THR A 146 -8.17 3.20 -25.12
C THR A 146 -8.46 2.24 -26.26
N GLU A 147 -9.68 1.72 -26.37
CA GLU A 147 -10.09 0.84 -27.48
C GLU A 147 -10.40 1.58 -28.79
N GLU A 148 -10.65 2.89 -28.77
CA GLU A 148 -10.97 3.63 -30.01
C GLU A 148 -9.74 4.04 -30.84
N THR A 149 -8.51 3.91 -30.34
CA THR A 149 -7.32 4.40 -31.06
C THR A 149 -6.66 3.36 -31.97
N ILE A 150 -7.14 2.11 -32.00
CA ILE A 150 -6.55 1.05 -32.83
C ILE A 150 -7.26 0.91 -34.20
N SER A 151 -8.50 1.42 -34.34
CA SER A 151 -9.22 1.32 -35.62
C SER A 151 -8.74 2.29 -36.71
N ASP A 152 -8.10 3.40 -36.34
CA ASP A 152 -7.66 4.41 -37.33
C ASP A 152 -6.26 4.17 -37.92
N LEU A 153 -5.54 3.14 -37.44
CA LEU A 153 -4.22 2.79 -38.00
C LEU A 153 -4.24 1.65 -39.01
N ALA A 154 -5.40 1.08 -39.32
CA ALA A 154 -5.56 0.07 -40.34
C ALA A 154 -6.07 0.68 -41.65
N GLN A 155 -5.33 1.63 -42.22
CA GLN A 155 -5.47 1.92 -43.67
C GLN A 155 -4.64 0.89 -44.42
N PRO A 156 -5.24 0.13 -45.36
CA PRO A 156 -4.47 -0.78 -46.18
C PRO A 156 -3.63 0.04 -47.14
N PHE A 157 -2.31 -0.15 -47.07
CA PHE A 157 -1.44 0.24 -48.16
C PHE A 157 -1.82 -0.58 -49.39
N LEU A 158 -2.62 0.00 -50.27
CA LEU A 158 -2.74 -0.41 -51.67
C LEU A 158 -1.52 0.13 -52.41
N TYR A 159 -0.58 -0.76 -52.70
CA TYR A 159 0.21 -0.81 -53.97
C TYR A 159 0.90 -2.16 -54.04
#